data_703491c7fab23d9475e16249f5677c87
#
_entry.id   703491c7fab23d9475e16249f5677c87
#
_cell.length_a   1.000
_cell.length_b   1.000
_cell.length_c   1.000
_cell.angle_alpha   90.00
_cell.angle_beta   90.00
_cell.angle_gamma   90.00
#
_symmetry.space_group_name_H-M   'P 1'
#
loop_
_entity.id
_entity.type
_entity.pdbx_description
1 polymer ?
#
loop_
_entity_poly.entity_id
_entity_poly.type
_entity_poly.pdbx_seq_one_letter_code
_entity_poly.pdbx_strand_id
1 'polypeptide(L)'
;MALIENRLRSPRATELLEKCFDVFCENGLENTTMKMLSQACGVSNAALVYYFGNMERIVIEATAHCMAKVEDDFMALAPKSAPDTERFLRQMPRVTAEMHGAKYRFMYQVYASPKYRQSGREFFEGVNRRYGEYARQLSGKLGLPADYIQGMTYSFVRACVHYALFEDEKYLELQLAAIRASVRAVLAAAGQTQPQKEADL
;
A
#
# COMPACT_ATOMS: atom_id res chain seq x y z
N MET A 1 -11.49 11.25 24.75
CA MET A 1 -11.28 10.92 23.34
C MET A 1 -10.77 12.11 22.54
N ALA A 2 -11.47 13.25 22.45
CA ALA A 2 -11.05 14.42 21.65
C ALA A 2 -9.63 14.98 21.92
N LEU A 3 -9.14 14.92 23.15
CA LEU A 3 -7.78 15.38 23.51
C LEU A 3 -6.67 14.50 22.94
N ILE A 4 -6.88 13.18 22.85
CA ILE A 4 -5.92 12.24 22.26
C ILE A 4 -5.93 12.40 20.75
N GLU A 5 -7.09 12.56 20.11
CA GLU A 5 -7.20 12.78 18.67
C GLU A 5 -6.49 14.06 18.20
N ASN A 6 -6.57 15.14 18.98
CA ASN A 6 -5.82 16.37 18.68
C ASN A 6 -4.30 16.18 18.82
N ARG A 7 -3.83 15.35 19.75
CA ARG A 7 -2.40 15.06 19.94
C ARG A 7 -1.84 14.20 18.82
N LEU A 8 -2.61 13.21 18.35
CA LEU A 8 -2.23 12.33 17.24
C LEU A 8 -1.92 13.08 15.93
N ARG A 9 -2.52 14.26 15.76
CA ARG A 9 -2.30 15.11 14.57
C ARG A 9 -1.09 16.04 14.69
N SER A 10 -0.37 16.03 15.80
CA SER A 10 0.80 16.90 15.98
C SER A 10 2.01 16.35 15.20
N PRO A 11 2.89 17.23 14.66
CA PRO A 11 4.13 16.79 14.00
C PRO A 11 5.00 15.90 14.91
N ARG A 12 4.98 16.15 16.21
CA ARG A 12 5.72 15.34 17.18
C ARG A 12 5.13 13.93 17.30
N ALA A 13 3.81 13.78 17.32
CA ALA A 13 3.18 12.47 17.33
C ALA A 13 3.52 11.67 16.06
N THR A 14 3.49 12.32 14.91
CA THR A 14 3.88 11.71 13.63
C THR A 14 5.30 11.17 13.67
N GLU A 15 6.28 11.97 14.15
CA GLU A 15 7.67 11.53 14.30
C GLU A 15 7.79 10.33 15.26
N LEU A 16 7.05 10.35 16.37
CA LEU A 16 7.05 9.25 17.32
C LEU A 16 6.44 7.97 16.73
N LEU A 17 5.35 8.08 15.93
CA LEU A 17 4.76 6.93 15.25
C LEU A 17 5.72 6.30 14.25
N GLU A 18 6.44 7.10 13.47
CA GLU A 18 7.42 6.59 12.50
C GLU A 18 8.54 5.81 13.22
N LYS A 19 9.10 6.35 14.29
CA LYS A 19 10.12 5.66 15.09
C LYS A 19 9.58 4.39 15.75
N CYS A 20 8.36 4.42 16.28
CA CYS A 20 7.72 3.23 16.83
C CYS A 20 7.51 2.16 15.75
N PHE A 21 7.11 2.56 14.56
CA PHE A 21 6.90 1.65 13.44
C PHE A 21 8.19 0.96 13.00
N ASP A 22 9.30 1.69 12.94
CA ASP A 22 10.60 1.10 12.63
C ASP A 22 11.00 0.02 13.66
N VAL A 23 10.82 0.29 14.97
CA VAL A 23 11.05 -0.71 16.03
C VAL A 23 10.16 -1.94 15.87
N PHE A 24 8.88 -1.74 15.49
CA PHE A 24 7.98 -2.85 15.22
C PHE A 24 8.42 -3.66 13.99
N CYS A 25 8.88 -3.01 12.93
CA CYS A 25 9.36 -3.70 11.73
C CYS A 25 10.60 -4.55 11.99
N GLU A 26 11.47 -4.10 12.90
CA GLU A 26 12.70 -4.81 13.29
C GLU A 26 12.43 -6.00 14.22
N ASN A 27 11.54 -5.84 15.20
CA ASN A 27 11.38 -6.80 16.31
C ASN A 27 10.09 -7.63 16.20
N GLY A 28 9.14 -7.22 15.41
CA GLY A 28 7.80 -7.82 15.33
C GLY A 28 6.87 -7.38 16.46
N LEU A 29 5.60 -7.72 16.32
CA LEU A 29 4.54 -7.29 17.23
C LEU A 29 4.74 -7.83 18.67
N GLU A 30 5.06 -9.12 18.78
CA GLU A 30 5.11 -9.84 20.07
C GLU A 30 6.35 -9.51 20.88
N ASN A 31 7.47 -9.16 20.24
CA ASN A 31 8.73 -8.90 20.90
C ASN A 31 8.94 -7.42 21.25
N THR A 32 8.09 -6.53 20.76
CA THR A 32 8.22 -5.08 20.99
C THR A 32 7.57 -4.67 22.31
N THR A 33 8.32 -3.95 23.14
CA THR A 33 7.86 -3.44 24.45
C THR A 33 7.80 -1.93 24.48
N MET A 34 6.99 -1.36 25.40
CA MET A 34 6.94 0.10 25.63
C MET A 34 8.31 0.69 25.96
N LYS A 35 9.17 -0.08 26.63
CA LYS A 35 10.54 0.35 26.94
C LYS A 35 11.38 0.51 25.67
N MET A 36 11.30 -0.43 24.74
CA MET A 36 12.00 -0.34 23.45
C MET A 36 11.52 0.87 22.65
N LEU A 37 10.21 1.07 22.57
CA LEU A 37 9.63 2.23 21.88
C LEU A 37 10.09 3.56 22.50
N SER A 38 10.04 3.68 23.82
CA SER A 38 10.46 4.90 24.51
C SER A 38 11.94 5.21 24.31
N GLN A 39 12.79 4.19 24.33
CA GLN A 39 14.22 4.33 24.07
C GLN A 39 14.50 4.80 22.64
N ALA A 40 13.88 4.15 21.64
CA ALA A 40 14.02 4.53 20.22
C ALA A 40 13.49 5.95 19.94
N CYS A 41 12.41 6.33 20.60
CA CYS A 41 11.82 7.66 20.47
C CYS A 41 12.58 8.76 21.24
N GLY A 42 13.49 8.40 22.16
CA GLY A 42 14.16 9.35 23.04
C GLY A 42 13.22 10.07 24.03
N VAL A 43 12.15 9.37 24.47
CA VAL A 43 11.14 9.91 25.39
C VAL A 43 10.85 8.92 26.52
N SER A 44 10.16 9.36 27.58
CA SER A 44 9.70 8.45 28.63
C SER A 44 8.49 7.61 28.21
N ASN A 45 8.25 6.47 28.86
CA ASN A 45 7.02 5.70 28.68
C ASN A 45 5.77 6.55 28.97
N ALA A 46 5.84 7.43 29.97
CA ALA A 46 4.74 8.35 30.29
C ALA A 46 4.44 9.31 29.13
N ALA A 47 5.45 9.75 28.40
CA ALA A 47 5.26 10.59 27.21
C ALA A 47 4.56 9.82 26.09
N LEU A 48 4.93 8.56 25.80
CA LEU A 48 4.22 7.74 24.81
C LEU A 48 2.76 7.52 25.23
N VAL A 49 2.52 7.20 26.51
CA VAL A 49 1.14 7.07 27.03
C VAL A 49 0.38 8.39 26.93
N TYR A 50 1.04 9.52 27.16
CA TYR A 50 0.42 10.85 26.99
C TYR A 50 -0.05 11.09 25.54
N TYR A 51 0.75 10.72 24.53
CA TYR A 51 0.40 10.90 23.11
C TYR A 51 -0.65 9.87 22.64
N PHE A 52 -0.47 8.60 23.01
CA PHE A 52 -1.18 7.50 22.35
C PHE A 52 -2.10 6.71 23.30
N GLY A 53 -1.99 6.85 24.59
CA GLY A 53 -2.79 6.14 25.58
C GLY A 53 -2.22 4.78 25.96
N ASN A 54 -2.02 3.88 25.00
CA ASN A 54 -1.51 2.52 25.27
C ASN A 54 -0.78 1.92 24.05
N MET A 55 -0.16 0.75 24.25
CA MET A 55 0.57 0.01 23.22
C MET A 55 -0.31 -0.34 22.01
N GLU A 56 -1.54 -0.77 22.28
CA GLU A 56 -2.47 -1.15 21.22
C GLU A 56 -2.75 0.00 20.25
N ARG A 57 -2.96 1.19 20.79
CA ARG A 57 -3.18 2.38 19.97
C ARG A 57 -1.93 2.80 19.21
N ILE A 58 -0.72 2.66 19.82
CA ILE A 58 0.54 2.89 19.09
C ILE A 58 0.63 1.94 17.87
N VAL A 59 0.33 0.66 18.06
CA VAL A 59 0.34 -0.33 16.95
C VAL A 59 -0.60 0.09 15.83
N ILE A 60 -1.86 0.44 16.16
CA ILE A 60 -2.87 0.82 15.17
C ILE A 60 -2.44 2.09 14.42
N GLU A 61 -2.13 3.16 15.14
CA GLU A 61 -1.85 4.47 14.57
C GLU A 61 -0.52 4.46 13.77
N ALA A 62 0.52 3.81 14.29
CA ALA A 62 1.80 3.70 13.60
C ALA A 62 1.66 2.88 12.30
N THR A 63 0.95 1.74 12.35
CA THR A 63 0.72 0.92 11.16
C THR A 63 -0.09 1.69 10.12
N ALA A 64 -1.19 2.30 10.50
CA ALA A 64 -2.04 3.05 9.58
C ALA A 64 -1.31 4.24 8.95
N HIS A 65 -0.59 5.04 9.77
CA HIS A 65 0.17 6.19 9.30
C HIS A 65 1.28 5.80 8.33
N CYS A 66 2.16 4.87 8.73
CA CYS A 66 3.32 4.52 7.93
C CYS A 66 2.94 3.74 6.66
N MET A 67 1.91 2.89 6.72
CA MET A 67 1.43 2.20 5.52
C MET A 67 0.68 3.12 4.57
N ALA A 68 0.01 4.17 5.05
CA ALA A 68 -0.54 5.20 4.18
C ALA A 68 0.55 5.92 3.37
N LYS A 69 1.72 6.19 3.99
CA LYS A 69 2.89 6.75 3.26
C LYS A 69 3.42 5.77 2.22
N VAL A 70 3.52 4.48 2.52
CA VAL A 70 3.91 3.45 1.54
C VAL A 70 2.95 3.44 0.33
N GLU A 71 1.66 3.54 0.58
CA GLU A 71 0.66 3.63 -0.50
C GLU A 71 0.77 4.93 -1.29
N ASP A 72 1.06 6.06 -0.64
CA ASP A 72 1.28 7.35 -1.32
C ASP A 72 2.53 7.28 -2.21
N ASP A 73 3.63 6.70 -1.73
CA ASP A 73 4.86 6.49 -2.51
C ASP A 73 4.58 5.60 -3.74
N PHE A 74 3.85 4.50 -3.55
CA PHE A 74 3.46 3.60 -4.62
C PHE A 74 2.63 4.32 -5.69
N MET A 75 1.63 5.08 -5.26
CA MET A 75 0.75 5.84 -6.18
C MET A 75 1.49 6.98 -6.88
N ALA A 76 2.47 7.62 -6.25
CA ALA A 76 3.29 8.64 -6.88
C ALA A 76 4.13 8.08 -8.05
N LEU A 77 4.55 6.81 -7.95
CA LEU A 77 5.29 6.09 -8.98
C LEU A 77 4.40 5.43 -10.02
N ALA A 78 3.07 5.40 -9.81
CA ALA A 78 2.13 4.75 -10.72
C ALA A 78 2.23 5.31 -12.15
N PRO A 79 2.21 4.46 -13.19
CA PRO A 79 2.47 4.87 -14.55
C PRO A 79 1.37 5.79 -15.08
N LYS A 80 1.78 6.82 -15.83
CA LYS A 80 0.90 7.79 -16.48
C LYS A 80 0.82 7.60 -18.00
N SER A 81 1.66 6.71 -18.54
CA SER A 81 1.75 6.39 -19.97
C SER A 81 2.06 4.92 -20.21
N ALA A 82 1.80 4.41 -21.41
CA ALA A 82 2.07 3.02 -21.77
C ALA A 82 3.58 2.64 -21.70
N PRO A 83 4.55 3.46 -22.19
CA PRO A 83 5.96 3.17 -22.03
C PRO A 83 6.40 3.09 -20.56
N ASP A 84 5.86 3.94 -19.69
CA ASP A 84 6.18 3.93 -18.27
C ASP A 84 5.64 2.67 -17.58
N THR A 85 4.53 2.11 -18.09
CA THR A 85 3.91 0.91 -17.51
C THR A 85 4.86 -0.28 -17.53
N GLU A 86 5.54 -0.58 -18.65
CA GLU A 86 6.42 -1.74 -18.73
C GLU A 86 7.64 -1.61 -17.79
N ARG A 87 8.21 -0.41 -17.70
CA ARG A 87 9.28 -0.13 -16.75
C ARG A 87 8.81 -0.30 -15.31
N PHE A 88 7.64 0.23 -14.99
CA PHE A 88 7.02 0.13 -13.67
C PHE A 88 6.76 -1.33 -13.28
N LEU A 89 6.12 -2.11 -14.15
CA LEU A 89 5.86 -3.54 -13.90
C LEU A 89 7.13 -4.34 -13.63
N ARG A 90 8.25 -3.98 -14.27
CA ARG A 90 9.53 -4.68 -14.11
C ARG A 90 10.27 -4.28 -12.85
N GLN A 91 10.24 -3.00 -12.46
CA GLN A 91 11.07 -2.47 -11.38
C GLN A 91 10.38 -2.51 -10.01
N MET A 92 9.09 -2.23 -9.97
CA MET A 92 8.35 -2.06 -8.71
C MET A 92 8.38 -3.27 -7.77
N PRO A 93 8.33 -4.54 -8.21
CA PRO A 93 8.41 -5.65 -7.28
C PRO A 93 9.69 -5.64 -6.43
N ARG A 94 10.85 -5.37 -7.05
CA ARG A 94 12.13 -5.28 -6.34
C ARG A 94 12.21 -4.05 -5.44
N VAL A 95 11.81 -2.90 -5.95
CA VAL A 95 11.73 -1.65 -5.16
C VAL A 95 10.82 -1.86 -3.94
N THR A 96 9.67 -2.53 -4.11
CA THR A 96 8.76 -2.84 -3.00
C THR A 96 9.43 -3.76 -1.97
N ALA A 97 10.14 -4.79 -2.40
CA ALA A 97 10.83 -5.70 -1.51
C ALA A 97 11.96 -4.99 -0.72
N GLU A 98 12.79 -4.24 -1.39
CA GLU A 98 13.95 -3.55 -0.79
C GLU A 98 13.52 -2.43 0.18
N MET A 99 12.57 -1.59 -0.23
CA MET A 99 12.17 -0.40 0.55
C MET A 99 11.07 -0.67 1.57
N HIS A 100 10.19 -1.62 1.31
CA HIS A 100 8.95 -1.79 2.07
C HIS A 100 8.69 -3.21 2.57
N GLY A 101 9.54 -4.20 2.29
CA GLY A 101 9.32 -5.59 2.66
C GLY A 101 9.08 -5.79 4.16
N ALA A 102 9.91 -5.18 5.03
CA ALA A 102 9.73 -5.23 6.48
C ALA A 102 8.40 -4.59 6.93
N LYS A 103 8.01 -3.48 6.31
CA LYS A 103 6.76 -2.75 6.58
C LYS A 103 5.53 -3.62 6.25
N TYR A 104 5.54 -4.29 5.10
CA TYR A 104 4.47 -5.21 4.72
C TYR A 104 4.41 -6.44 5.65
N ARG A 105 5.55 -7.02 6.03
CA ARG A 105 5.57 -8.13 7.01
C ARG A 105 4.89 -7.73 8.30
N PHE A 106 5.24 -6.57 8.87
CA PHE A 106 4.64 -6.09 10.10
C PHE A 106 3.14 -5.77 9.92
N MET A 107 2.75 -5.06 8.86
CA MET A 107 1.36 -4.76 8.56
C MET A 107 0.49 -6.04 8.52
N TYR A 108 0.98 -7.10 7.86
CA TYR A 108 0.23 -8.36 7.81
C TYR A 108 0.15 -9.06 9.15
N GLN A 109 1.20 -9.00 9.99
CA GLN A 109 1.13 -9.50 11.38
C GLN A 109 0.00 -8.79 12.16
N VAL A 110 -0.07 -7.46 12.03
CA VAL A 110 -1.09 -6.65 12.73
C VAL A 110 -2.48 -6.95 12.18
N TYR A 111 -2.72 -6.75 10.90
CA TYR A 111 -4.08 -6.78 10.33
C TYR A 111 -4.65 -8.20 10.15
N ALA A 112 -3.82 -9.24 10.11
CA ALA A 112 -4.27 -10.62 10.15
C ALA A 112 -4.68 -11.07 11.57
N SER A 113 -4.20 -10.40 12.61
CA SER A 113 -4.58 -10.69 13.99
C SER A 113 -6.06 -10.35 14.23
N PRO A 114 -6.83 -11.25 14.89
CA PRO A 114 -8.23 -10.96 15.25
C PRO A 114 -8.42 -9.66 16.02
N LYS A 115 -7.46 -9.31 16.87
CA LYS A 115 -7.46 -8.11 17.70
C LYS A 115 -7.51 -6.80 16.88
N TYR A 116 -6.79 -6.77 15.74
CA TYR A 116 -6.62 -5.56 14.91
C TYR A 116 -7.38 -5.63 13.58
N ARG A 117 -8.18 -6.68 13.37
CA ARG A 117 -8.89 -6.93 12.11
C ARG A 117 -9.76 -5.76 11.65
N GLN A 118 -10.42 -5.08 12.59
CA GLN A 118 -11.26 -3.94 12.25
C GLN A 118 -10.44 -2.78 11.70
N SER A 119 -9.31 -2.44 12.33
CA SER A 119 -8.39 -1.40 11.83
C SER A 119 -7.83 -1.76 10.45
N GLY A 120 -7.56 -3.05 10.20
CA GLY A 120 -7.17 -3.54 8.88
C GLY A 120 -8.25 -3.33 7.82
N ARG A 121 -9.52 -3.58 8.14
CA ARG A 121 -10.65 -3.32 7.21
C ARG A 121 -10.73 -1.84 6.86
N GLU A 122 -10.69 -0.96 7.86
CA GLU A 122 -10.73 0.49 7.66
C GLU A 122 -9.57 1.00 6.81
N PHE A 123 -8.36 0.47 7.03
CA PHE A 123 -7.20 0.76 6.20
C PHE A 123 -7.43 0.34 4.74
N PHE A 124 -7.84 -0.90 4.49
CA PHE A 124 -8.06 -1.40 3.13
C PHE A 124 -9.26 -0.75 2.42
N GLU A 125 -10.27 -0.28 3.14
CA GLU A 125 -11.32 0.57 2.57
C GLU A 125 -10.75 1.89 2.06
N GLY A 126 -9.78 2.49 2.77
CA GLY A 126 -9.05 3.67 2.32
C GLY A 126 -8.24 3.40 1.05
N VAL A 127 -7.50 2.29 1.01
CA VAL A 127 -6.74 1.85 -0.17
C VAL A 127 -7.67 1.63 -1.36
N ASN A 128 -8.82 0.97 -1.13
CA ASN A 128 -9.80 0.70 -2.18
C ASN A 128 -10.34 2.01 -2.82
N ARG A 129 -10.63 3.02 -2.01
CA ARG A 129 -11.04 4.34 -2.53
C ARG A 129 -9.97 4.98 -3.41
N ARG A 130 -8.70 4.98 -2.96
CA ARG A 130 -7.57 5.55 -3.73
C ARG A 130 -7.38 4.85 -5.08
N TYR A 131 -7.41 3.53 -5.09
CA TYR A 131 -7.25 2.76 -6.34
C TYR A 131 -8.45 2.96 -7.28
N GLY A 132 -9.65 3.11 -6.74
CA GLY A 132 -10.83 3.46 -7.53
C GLY A 132 -10.74 4.86 -8.14
N GLU A 133 -10.22 5.85 -7.42
CA GLU A 133 -9.99 7.20 -7.95
C GLU A 133 -8.94 7.21 -9.07
N TYR A 134 -7.82 6.54 -8.86
CA TYR A 134 -6.78 6.34 -9.88
C TYR A 134 -7.34 5.65 -11.13
N ALA A 135 -8.09 4.56 -10.94
CA ALA A 135 -8.68 3.80 -12.03
C ALA A 135 -9.67 4.65 -12.86
N ARG A 136 -10.51 5.46 -12.21
CA ARG A 136 -11.41 6.39 -12.92
C ARG A 136 -10.66 7.44 -13.73
N GLN A 137 -9.58 8.00 -13.20
CA GLN A 137 -8.75 8.96 -13.94
C GLN A 137 -8.09 8.35 -15.17
N LEU A 138 -7.62 7.09 -15.07
CA LEU A 138 -7.03 6.39 -16.20
C LEU A 138 -8.06 5.89 -17.20
N SER A 139 -9.25 5.49 -16.76
CA SER A 139 -10.34 5.00 -17.60
C SER A 139 -10.67 5.98 -18.75
N GLY A 140 -10.79 7.27 -18.42
CA GLY A 140 -11.04 8.30 -19.43
C GLY A 140 -9.90 8.49 -20.43
N LYS A 141 -8.64 8.19 -20.04
CA LYS A 141 -7.48 8.33 -20.91
C LYS A 141 -7.22 7.10 -21.79
N LEU A 142 -7.48 5.92 -21.25
CA LEU A 142 -7.14 4.65 -21.90
C LEU A 142 -8.33 4.02 -22.63
N GLY A 143 -9.56 4.50 -22.42
CA GLY A 143 -10.76 3.88 -22.96
C GLY A 143 -11.07 2.49 -22.35
N LEU A 144 -10.53 2.19 -21.17
CA LEU A 144 -10.71 0.92 -20.46
C LEU A 144 -11.69 1.08 -19.29
N PRO A 145 -12.48 0.05 -18.93
CA PRO A 145 -13.35 0.12 -17.75
C PRO A 145 -12.57 0.37 -16.46
N ALA A 146 -13.07 1.27 -15.61
CA ALA A 146 -12.40 1.61 -14.34
C ALA A 146 -12.22 0.39 -13.42
N ASP A 147 -13.24 -0.46 -13.31
CA ASP A 147 -13.17 -1.68 -12.49
C ASP A 147 -12.08 -2.65 -12.98
N TYR A 148 -11.89 -2.74 -14.30
CA TYR A 148 -10.80 -3.51 -14.87
C TYR A 148 -9.44 -2.95 -14.46
N ILE A 149 -9.23 -1.64 -14.59
CA ILE A 149 -7.98 -0.97 -14.18
C ILE A 149 -7.74 -1.17 -12.70
N GLN A 150 -8.77 -1.00 -11.86
CA GLN A 150 -8.66 -1.20 -10.42
C GLN A 150 -8.28 -2.65 -10.08
N GLY A 151 -8.92 -3.63 -10.71
CA GLY A 151 -8.60 -5.05 -10.55
C GLY A 151 -7.16 -5.38 -10.94
N MET A 152 -6.66 -4.83 -12.04
CA MET A 152 -5.26 -5.00 -12.48
C MET A 152 -4.28 -4.33 -11.51
N THR A 153 -4.61 -3.16 -10.97
CA THR A 153 -3.82 -2.49 -9.93
C THR A 153 -3.69 -3.37 -8.70
N TYR A 154 -4.80 -3.93 -8.19
CA TYR A 154 -4.76 -4.87 -7.08
C TYR A 154 -3.93 -6.12 -7.37
N SER A 155 -4.10 -6.72 -8.55
CA SER A 155 -3.33 -7.91 -8.94
C SER A 155 -1.84 -7.62 -8.96
N PHE A 156 -1.45 -6.47 -9.46
CA PHE A 156 -0.04 -6.05 -9.51
C PHE A 156 0.52 -5.76 -8.11
N VAL A 157 -0.19 -4.98 -7.28
CA VAL A 157 0.24 -4.71 -5.90
C VAL A 157 0.39 -6.00 -5.11
N ARG A 158 -0.54 -6.94 -5.26
CA ARG A 158 -0.45 -8.26 -4.62
C ARG A 158 0.78 -9.04 -5.07
N ALA A 159 1.12 -9.00 -6.35
CA ALA A 159 2.34 -9.64 -6.86
C ALA A 159 3.61 -8.99 -6.25
N CYS A 160 3.67 -7.66 -6.16
CA CYS A 160 4.78 -6.95 -5.51
C CYS A 160 4.90 -7.30 -4.02
N VAL A 161 3.79 -7.32 -3.29
CA VAL A 161 3.76 -7.65 -1.87
C VAL A 161 4.14 -9.10 -1.64
N HIS A 162 3.61 -10.05 -2.42
CA HIS A 162 3.99 -11.46 -2.32
C HIS A 162 5.49 -11.64 -2.52
N TYR A 163 6.05 -11.00 -3.56
CA TYR A 163 7.48 -11.02 -3.81
C TYR A 163 8.27 -10.40 -2.63
N ALA A 164 7.82 -9.28 -2.08
CA ALA A 164 8.45 -8.63 -0.92
C ALA A 164 8.44 -9.49 0.36
N LEU A 165 7.46 -10.41 0.49
CA LEU A 165 7.33 -11.29 1.65
C LEU A 165 8.13 -12.59 1.52
N PHE A 166 8.19 -13.15 0.30
CA PHE A 166 8.62 -14.55 0.09
C PHE A 166 9.74 -14.69 -0.93
N GLU A 167 10.10 -13.63 -1.66
CA GLU A 167 11.11 -13.64 -2.75
C GLU A 167 10.81 -14.70 -3.84
N ASP A 168 9.51 -15.01 -4.03
CA ASP A 168 9.03 -16.05 -4.96
C ASP A 168 9.04 -15.50 -6.40
N GLU A 169 10.18 -15.64 -7.08
CA GLU A 169 10.37 -15.22 -8.48
C GLU A 169 9.39 -15.93 -9.41
N LYS A 170 9.12 -17.22 -9.20
CA LYS A 170 8.22 -17.97 -10.07
C LYS A 170 6.79 -17.46 -10.01
N TYR A 171 6.29 -17.18 -8.81
CA TYR A 171 4.97 -16.57 -8.64
C TYR A 171 4.91 -15.19 -9.30
N LEU A 172 5.94 -14.35 -9.07
CA LEU A 172 6.03 -13.02 -9.67
C LEU A 172 5.97 -13.08 -11.20
N GLU A 173 6.80 -13.92 -11.84
CA GLU A 173 6.82 -14.09 -13.29
C GLU A 173 5.44 -14.48 -13.85
N LEU A 174 4.77 -15.45 -13.22
CA LEU A 174 3.44 -15.91 -13.63
C LEU A 174 2.39 -14.80 -13.50
N GLN A 175 2.41 -14.04 -12.40
CA GLN A 175 1.49 -12.91 -12.20
C GLN A 175 1.71 -11.80 -13.21
N LEU A 176 2.96 -11.42 -13.47
CA LEU A 176 3.27 -10.39 -14.46
C LEU A 176 2.90 -10.84 -15.88
N ALA A 177 3.12 -12.11 -16.23
CA ALA A 177 2.71 -12.66 -17.51
C ALA A 177 1.18 -12.63 -17.68
N ALA A 178 0.42 -13.00 -16.65
CA ALA A 178 -1.05 -12.96 -16.65
C ALA A 178 -1.58 -11.52 -16.79
N ILE A 179 -1.00 -10.55 -16.05
CA ILE A 179 -1.35 -9.14 -16.13
C ILE A 179 -1.11 -8.62 -17.56
N ARG A 180 0.07 -8.87 -18.14
CA ARG A 180 0.40 -8.46 -19.51
C ARG A 180 -0.53 -9.08 -20.56
N ALA A 181 -0.86 -10.36 -20.41
CA ALA A 181 -1.78 -11.04 -21.32
C ALA A 181 -3.19 -10.46 -21.25
N SER A 182 -3.69 -10.22 -20.03
CA SER A 182 -5.01 -9.61 -19.80
C SER A 182 -5.08 -8.19 -20.39
N VAL A 183 -4.09 -7.35 -20.15
CA VAL A 183 -4.05 -5.98 -20.69
C VAL A 183 -4.06 -6.01 -22.23
N ARG A 184 -3.24 -6.87 -22.86
CA ARG A 184 -3.22 -7.01 -24.33
C ARG A 184 -4.56 -7.46 -24.89
N ALA A 185 -5.21 -8.44 -24.26
CA ALA A 185 -6.50 -8.95 -24.71
C ALA A 185 -7.59 -7.86 -24.65
N VAL A 186 -7.64 -7.08 -23.58
CA VAL A 186 -8.66 -6.03 -23.42
C VAL A 186 -8.40 -4.87 -24.38
N LEU A 187 -7.14 -4.47 -24.60
CA LEU A 187 -6.81 -3.44 -25.60
C LEU A 187 -7.13 -3.87 -27.02
N ALA A 188 -6.89 -5.14 -27.38
CA ALA A 188 -7.25 -5.69 -28.69
C ALA A 188 -8.77 -5.67 -28.90
N ALA A 189 -9.56 -6.06 -27.89
CA ALA A 189 -11.01 -6.00 -27.94
C ALA A 189 -11.56 -4.57 -28.08
N ALA A 190 -10.98 -3.62 -27.34
CA ALA A 190 -11.35 -2.21 -27.41
C ALA A 190 -11.03 -1.59 -28.78
N GLY A 191 -9.90 -1.96 -29.39
CA GLY A 191 -9.53 -1.52 -30.75
C GLY A 191 -10.44 -2.07 -31.86
N GLN A 192 -11.04 -3.24 -31.66
CA GLN A 192 -12.00 -3.83 -32.60
C GLN A 192 -13.40 -3.22 -32.50
N THR A 193 -13.71 -2.51 -31.42
CA THR A 193 -15.03 -1.89 -31.17
C THR A 193 -15.11 -0.44 -31.67
N GLN A 194 -14.03 0.16 -32.19
CA GLN A 194 -14.10 1.43 -32.86
C GLN A 194 -14.68 1.21 -34.27
N PRO A 195 -15.87 1.77 -34.60
CA PRO A 195 -16.37 1.70 -35.97
C PRO A 195 -15.32 2.37 -36.87
N GLN A 196 -14.94 1.66 -37.95
CA GLN A 196 -14.28 2.29 -39.08
C GLN A 196 -15.11 3.53 -39.43
N LYS A 197 -14.63 4.72 -39.10
CA LYS A 197 -15.15 5.93 -39.71
C LYS A 197 -14.88 5.79 -41.18
N GLU A 198 -15.97 5.59 -41.87
CA GLU A 198 -16.09 5.59 -43.33
C GLU A 198 -15.13 6.59 -43.94
N ALA A 199 -14.18 6.07 -44.73
CA ALA A 199 -13.56 6.81 -45.78
C ALA A 199 -14.53 6.76 -46.96
N ASP A 200 -15.53 7.65 -46.93
CA ASP A 200 -16.32 8.03 -48.07
C ASP A 200 -16.39 9.56 -48.10
N LEU A 201 -15.50 10.13 -48.90
CA LEU A 201 -15.77 11.24 -49.80
C LEU A 201 -14.49 11.62 -50.59
#